data_15dcf01d8fa0a23db834230b8db49eb8
#
_entry.id   15dcf01d8fa0a23db834230b8db49eb8
#
_cell.length_a   1.000
_cell.length_b   1.000
_cell.length_c   1.000
_cell.angle_alpha   90.00
_cell.angle_beta   90.00
_cell.angle_gamma   90.00
#
_symmetry.space_group_name_H-M   'P 1'
#
loop_
_entity.id
_entity.type
_entity.pdbx_description
1 polymer ?
#
loop_
_entity_poly.entity_id
_entity_poly.type
_entity_poly.pdbx_seq_one_letter_code
_entity_poly.pdbx_strand_id
1 'polypeptide(L)'
;MVCADLVEVDLRLTRDGIPVVIHDATVDRTTDGTGPVKGYTIEDLTRLDAGEGETIPTLREVLDLVHGQTGLVAEIKEPGTEAIIASVIMDLMPERLFLVSFYPESVAMAKKLLPGAQAGLIYSGETGDPVGLARSVQADVILPRWDRVSREVVEQAHGAGLLVVPWTLNTEDDIKEAARLGVDGFASDDPCAARRYLQGGAAERPAQAR
;
A
#
# COMPACT_ATOMS: atom_id res chain seq x y z
N MET A 1 5.01 -20.33 1.12
CA MET A 1 3.55 -20.00 1.17
C MET A 1 3.47 -18.51 1.43
N VAL A 2 2.85 -17.76 0.55
CA VAL A 2 2.65 -16.31 0.74
C VAL A 2 1.56 -16.13 1.81
N CYS A 3 1.92 -15.51 2.94
CA CYS A 3 0.96 -15.26 4.02
C CYS A 3 0.13 -13.99 3.78
N ALA A 4 0.57 -13.10 2.89
CA ALA A 4 -0.14 -11.89 2.53
C ALA A 4 -1.08 -12.12 1.34
N ASP A 5 -2.21 -11.41 1.31
CA ASP A 5 -3.13 -11.38 0.17
C ASP A 5 -2.72 -10.35 -0.87
N LEU A 6 -2.00 -9.32 -0.42
CA LEU A 6 -1.43 -8.23 -1.21
C LEU A 6 -0.02 -7.93 -0.71
N VAL A 7 0.86 -7.50 -1.59
CA VAL A 7 2.18 -6.95 -1.24
C VAL A 7 2.15 -5.45 -1.50
N GLU A 8 2.70 -4.67 -0.58
CA GLU A 8 2.79 -3.22 -0.72
C GLU A 8 4.21 -2.82 -1.13
N VAL A 9 4.32 -1.82 -2.01
CA VAL A 9 5.56 -1.23 -2.47
C VAL A 9 5.45 0.28 -2.68
N ASP A 10 6.55 0.99 -2.42
CA ASP A 10 6.67 2.43 -2.57
C ASP A 10 7.33 2.80 -3.91
N LEU A 11 6.71 3.68 -4.69
CA LEU A 11 7.19 4.02 -6.03
C LEU A 11 7.78 5.42 -6.09
N ARG A 12 8.99 5.50 -6.66
CA ARG A 12 9.65 6.75 -7.06
C ARG A 12 10.17 6.65 -8.49
N LEU A 13 10.52 7.79 -9.07
CA LEU A 13 11.13 7.80 -10.39
C LEU A 13 12.63 8.09 -10.33
N THR A 14 13.37 7.37 -11.18
CA THR A 14 14.75 7.71 -11.51
C THR A 14 14.84 8.98 -12.36
N ARG A 15 16.06 9.49 -12.58
CA ARG A 15 16.34 10.63 -13.47
C ARG A 15 15.85 10.40 -14.91
N ASP A 16 15.94 9.17 -15.39
CA ASP A 16 15.51 8.76 -16.73
C ASP A 16 14.05 8.26 -16.77
N GLY A 17 13.29 8.47 -15.68
CA GLY A 17 11.85 8.25 -15.64
C GLY A 17 11.41 6.80 -15.48
N ILE A 18 12.28 5.94 -14.97
CA ILE A 18 11.93 4.54 -14.67
C ILE A 18 11.35 4.45 -13.25
N PRO A 19 10.15 3.87 -13.04
CA PRO A 19 9.61 3.63 -11.72
C PRO A 19 10.40 2.53 -11.00
N VAL A 20 10.90 2.85 -9.79
CA VAL A 20 11.67 1.97 -8.91
C VAL A 20 11.00 1.85 -7.55
N VAL A 21 11.28 0.76 -6.84
CA VAL A 21 10.68 0.46 -5.54
C VAL A 21 11.65 0.86 -4.43
N ILE A 22 11.38 1.99 -3.82
CA ILE A 22 12.12 2.52 -2.68
C ILE A 22 11.26 3.51 -1.88
N HIS A 23 11.23 3.37 -0.55
CA HIS A 23 10.44 4.24 0.33
C HIS A 23 10.99 5.67 0.36
N ASP A 24 12.29 5.83 0.66
CA ASP A 24 12.91 7.13 0.90
C ASP A 24 13.14 7.90 -0.41
N ALA A 25 13.18 9.22 -0.33
CA ALA A 25 13.54 10.06 -1.48
C ALA A 25 15.02 9.97 -1.85
N THR A 26 15.83 9.34 -0.99
CA THR A 26 17.27 9.13 -1.18
C THR A 26 17.64 7.67 -1.02
N VAL A 27 18.77 7.26 -1.55
CA VAL A 27 19.28 5.88 -1.47
C VAL A 27 20.06 5.57 -0.19
N ASP A 28 20.35 6.59 0.64
CA ASP A 28 21.33 6.57 1.74
C ASP A 28 21.04 5.51 2.82
N ARG A 29 19.77 5.26 3.15
CA ARG A 29 19.41 4.39 4.27
C ARG A 29 19.48 2.90 3.91
N THR A 30 19.19 2.56 2.67
CA THR A 30 18.97 1.17 2.24
C THR A 30 19.95 0.69 1.19
N THR A 31 20.97 1.51 0.84
CA THR A 31 22.03 1.12 -0.10
C THR A 31 23.38 1.63 0.37
N ASP A 32 24.45 1.22 -0.33
CA ASP A 32 25.79 1.77 -0.18
C ASP A 32 26.03 3.08 -0.94
N GLY A 33 24.99 3.60 -1.65
CA GLY A 33 25.02 4.89 -2.34
C GLY A 33 24.60 6.05 -1.46
N THR A 34 24.64 7.28 -2.01
CA THR A 34 24.22 8.52 -1.33
C THR A 34 23.52 9.48 -2.27
N GLY A 35 22.49 10.16 -1.77
CA GLY A 35 21.78 11.22 -2.50
C GLY A 35 20.41 10.82 -3.04
N PRO A 36 19.73 11.75 -3.76
CA PRO A 36 18.34 11.56 -4.17
C PRO A 36 18.19 10.54 -5.29
N VAL A 37 17.16 9.68 -5.21
CA VAL A 37 16.78 8.69 -6.24
C VAL A 37 16.68 9.33 -7.62
N LYS A 38 16.06 10.50 -7.72
CA LYS A 38 15.93 11.28 -8.97
C LYS A 38 17.25 11.81 -9.55
N GLY A 39 18.36 11.64 -8.85
CA GLY A 39 19.71 11.95 -9.35
C GLY A 39 20.33 10.79 -10.13
N TYR A 40 19.82 9.58 -9.98
CA TYR A 40 20.34 8.36 -10.59
C TYR A 40 19.53 7.95 -11.82
N THR A 41 20.20 7.39 -12.83
CA THR A 41 19.54 6.59 -13.86
C THR A 41 19.30 5.18 -13.33
N ILE A 42 18.48 4.39 -14.03
CA ILE A 42 18.32 2.97 -13.65
C ILE A 42 19.65 2.22 -13.71
N GLU A 43 20.50 2.50 -14.70
CA GLU A 43 21.83 1.90 -14.80
C GLU A 43 22.72 2.25 -13.60
N ASP A 44 22.63 3.48 -13.08
CA ASP A 44 23.36 3.88 -11.88
C ASP A 44 22.85 3.14 -10.64
N LEU A 45 21.54 2.97 -10.48
CA LEU A 45 20.92 2.27 -9.34
C LEU A 45 21.26 0.78 -9.30
N THR A 46 21.38 0.12 -10.46
CA THR A 46 21.74 -1.30 -10.52
C THR A 46 23.18 -1.60 -10.07
N ARG A 47 23.99 -0.57 -9.83
CA ARG A 47 25.35 -0.70 -9.28
C ARG A 47 25.42 -0.56 -7.77
N LEU A 48 24.31 -0.14 -7.14
CA LEU A 48 24.23 0.01 -5.69
C LEU A 48 23.81 -1.29 -5.04
N ASP A 49 24.48 -1.65 -3.95
CA ASP A 49 24.10 -2.78 -3.10
C ASP A 49 22.98 -2.34 -2.14
N ALA A 50 21.81 -2.91 -2.30
CA ALA A 50 20.65 -2.68 -1.41
C ALA A 50 20.60 -3.68 -0.23
N GLY A 51 21.70 -4.42 -0.01
CA GLY A 51 21.88 -5.44 1.01
C GLY A 51 21.91 -6.84 0.40
N GLU A 52 22.83 -7.68 0.93
CA GLU A 52 23.00 -9.08 0.51
C GLU A 52 23.30 -9.27 -0.99
N GLY A 53 23.79 -8.23 -1.68
CA GLY A 53 24.06 -8.23 -3.12
C GLY A 53 22.85 -7.97 -4.00
N GLU A 54 21.70 -7.62 -3.41
CA GLU A 54 20.49 -7.24 -4.14
C GLU A 54 20.51 -5.76 -4.55
N THR A 55 19.72 -5.40 -5.53
CA THR A 55 19.62 -4.02 -6.04
C THR A 55 18.19 -3.48 -5.83
N ILE A 56 18.03 -2.15 -5.97
CA ILE A 56 16.70 -1.54 -5.96
C ILE A 56 15.92 -2.04 -7.18
N PRO A 57 14.78 -2.74 -7.01
CA PRO A 57 14.03 -3.28 -8.14
C PRO A 57 13.23 -2.19 -8.86
N THR A 58 12.98 -2.39 -10.14
CA THR A 58 12.02 -1.63 -10.90
C THR A 58 10.59 -2.09 -10.62
N LEU A 59 9.61 -1.23 -10.87
CA LEU A 59 8.19 -1.65 -10.82
C LEU A 59 7.91 -2.82 -11.78
N ARG A 60 8.55 -2.85 -12.95
CA ARG A 60 8.39 -3.95 -13.92
C ARG A 60 8.80 -5.30 -13.32
N GLU A 61 9.96 -5.36 -12.66
CA GLU A 61 10.44 -6.58 -12.01
C GLU A 61 9.52 -7.04 -10.89
N VAL A 62 8.96 -6.10 -10.11
CA VAL A 62 7.97 -6.43 -9.08
C VAL A 62 6.67 -6.95 -9.69
N LEU A 63 6.17 -6.34 -10.77
CA LEU A 63 4.97 -6.81 -11.48
C LEU A 63 5.16 -8.24 -12.00
N ASP A 64 6.31 -8.53 -12.61
CA ASP A 64 6.64 -9.88 -13.09
C ASP A 64 6.69 -10.90 -11.92
N LEU A 65 7.24 -10.49 -10.76
CA LEU A 65 7.33 -11.35 -9.57
C LEU A 65 5.97 -11.67 -8.96
N VAL A 66 5.07 -10.69 -8.85
CA VAL A 66 3.75 -10.88 -8.20
C VAL A 66 2.71 -11.48 -9.14
N HIS A 67 2.97 -11.51 -10.45
CA HIS A 67 2.03 -11.98 -11.46
C HIS A 67 1.55 -13.41 -11.17
N GLY A 68 0.22 -13.58 -11.05
CA GLY A 68 -0.40 -14.88 -10.75
C GLY A 68 -0.14 -15.42 -9.33
N GLN A 69 0.54 -14.67 -8.45
CA GLN A 69 0.87 -15.09 -7.09
C GLN A 69 0.12 -14.31 -6.02
N THR A 70 0.08 -12.98 -6.14
CA THR A 70 -0.55 -12.10 -5.15
C THR A 70 -1.00 -10.80 -5.83
N GLY A 71 -1.82 -9.99 -5.14
CA GLY A 71 -2.14 -8.64 -5.59
C GLY A 71 -1.09 -7.62 -5.15
N LEU A 72 -1.18 -6.41 -5.69
CA LEU A 72 -0.25 -5.32 -5.45
C LEU A 72 -0.95 -4.09 -4.89
N VAL A 73 -0.36 -3.49 -3.86
CA VAL A 73 -0.62 -2.12 -3.40
C VAL A 73 0.59 -1.28 -3.77
N ALA A 74 0.44 -0.30 -4.64
CA ALA A 74 1.53 0.54 -5.10
C ALA A 74 1.33 1.98 -4.61
N GLU A 75 2.19 2.45 -3.68
CA GLU A 75 2.14 3.81 -3.19
C GLU A 75 2.86 4.76 -4.15
N ILE A 76 2.15 5.77 -4.62
CA ILE A 76 2.71 6.87 -5.42
C ILE A 76 3.24 7.93 -4.46
N LYS A 77 4.57 7.99 -4.30
CA LYS A 77 5.25 8.91 -3.37
C LYS A 77 5.33 10.36 -3.87
N GLU A 78 5.19 10.58 -5.16
CA GLU A 78 5.42 11.90 -5.77
C GLU A 78 4.32 12.25 -6.77
N PRO A 79 3.59 13.37 -6.58
CA PRO A 79 2.62 13.85 -7.56
C PRO A 79 3.28 14.14 -8.92
N GLY A 80 2.54 13.86 -10.00
CA GLY A 80 3.00 14.06 -11.37
C GLY A 80 3.70 12.84 -11.99
N THR A 81 3.84 11.73 -11.23
CA THR A 81 4.47 10.50 -11.70
C THR A 81 3.44 9.45 -12.17
N GLU A 82 2.16 9.70 -11.95
CA GLU A 82 1.04 8.75 -12.12
C GLU A 82 0.95 8.21 -13.53
N ALA A 83 1.17 9.06 -14.55
CA ALA A 83 1.05 8.64 -15.95
C ALA A 83 2.16 7.65 -16.35
N ILE A 84 3.37 7.85 -15.85
CA ILE A 84 4.50 6.95 -16.11
C ILE A 84 4.27 5.62 -15.40
N ILE A 85 3.88 5.66 -14.12
CA ILE A 85 3.56 4.46 -13.33
C ILE A 85 2.43 3.67 -13.99
N ALA A 86 1.34 4.35 -14.37
CA ALA A 86 0.20 3.73 -15.03
C ALA A 86 0.59 3.05 -16.35
N SER A 87 1.48 3.67 -17.15
CA SER A 87 1.93 3.08 -18.41
C SER A 87 2.66 1.75 -18.23
N VAL A 88 3.48 1.63 -17.17
CA VAL A 88 4.18 0.38 -16.84
C VAL A 88 3.20 -0.69 -16.35
N ILE A 89 2.22 -0.31 -15.53
CA ILE A 89 1.23 -1.23 -14.98
C ILE A 89 0.29 -1.77 -16.07
N MET A 90 -0.12 -0.95 -17.05
CA MET A 90 -1.01 -1.38 -18.13
C MET A 90 -0.47 -2.55 -18.94
N ASP A 91 0.85 -2.69 -19.05
CA ASP A 91 1.49 -3.79 -19.78
C ASP A 91 1.38 -5.14 -19.04
N LEU A 92 1.27 -5.12 -17.71
CA LEU A 92 1.23 -6.33 -16.87
C LEU A 92 0.36 -6.08 -15.64
N MET A 93 -0.93 -5.83 -15.88
CA MET A 93 -1.87 -5.46 -14.81
C MET A 93 -2.16 -6.63 -13.86
N PRO A 94 -1.88 -6.49 -12.55
CA PRO A 94 -2.24 -7.52 -11.57
C PRO A 94 -3.76 -7.70 -11.47
N GLU A 95 -4.22 -8.92 -11.13
CA GLU A 95 -5.66 -9.19 -10.93
C GLU A 95 -6.27 -8.32 -9.82
N ARG A 96 -5.49 -8.02 -8.77
CA ARG A 96 -5.85 -7.12 -7.69
C ARG A 96 -4.79 -6.03 -7.58
N LEU A 97 -5.18 -4.81 -7.88
CA LEU A 97 -4.30 -3.64 -7.86
C LEU A 97 -4.95 -2.51 -7.09
N PHE A 98 -4.18 -1.97 -6.15
CA PHE A 98 -4.47 -0.72 -5.45
C PHE A 98 -3.37 0.30 -5.78
N LEU A 99 -3.77 1.48 -6.26
CA LEU A 99 -2.89 2.63 -6.36
C LEU A 99 -3.21 3.59 -5.22
N VAL A 100 -2.27 3.81 -4.35
CA VAL A 100 -2.50 4.56 -3.11
C VAL A 100 -1.54 5.74 -3.01
N SER A 101 -1.93 6.79 -2.31
CA SER A 101 -1.08 7.96 -2.08
C SER A 101 -1.56 8.79 -0.90
N PHE A 102 -0.62 9.54 -0.29
CA PHE A 102 -0.94 10.62 0.64
C PHE A 102 -1.47 11.88 -0.07
N TYR A 103 -1.31 11.97 -1.39
CA TYR A 103 -1.69 13.13 -2.19
C TYR A 103 -3.04 12.88 -2.86
N PRO A 104 -4.11 13.64 -2.48
CA PRO A 104 -5.44 13.47 -3.06
C PRO A 104 -5.46 13.61 -4.59
N GLU A 105 -4.64 14.52 -5.14
CA GLU A 105 -4.50 14.70 -6.58
C GLU A 105 -3.94 13.46 -7.29
N SER A 106 -3.01 12.74 -6.66
CA SER A 106 -2.45 11.50 -7.20
C SER A 106 -3.49 10.37 -7.16
N VAL A 107 -4.32 10.29 -6.11
CA VAL A 107 -5.43 9.34 -6.03
C VAL A 107 -6.44 9.58 -7.16
N ALA A 108 -6.85 10.84 -7.37
CA ALA A 108 -7.77 11.21 -8.45
C ALA A 108 -7.19 10.89 -9.84
N MET A 109 -5.89 11.13 -10.04
CA MET A 109 -5.22 10.84 -11.29
C MET A 109 -5.08 9.33 -11.52
N ALA A 110 -4.72 8.55 -10.50
CA ALA A 110 -4.66 7.08 -10.57
C ALA A 110 -6.01 6.49 -10.99
N LYS A 111 -7.11 6.94 -10.36
CA LYS A 111 -8.47 6.51 -10.71
C LYS A 111 -8.84 6.81 -12.16
N LYS A 112 -8.42 7.95 -12.66
CA LYS A 112 -8.67 8.37 -14.06
C LYS A 112 -7.86 7.54 -15.06
N LEU A 113 -6.59 7.28 -14.76
CA LEU A 113 -5.67 6.58 -15.66
C LEU A 113 -5.89 5.07 -15.70
N LEU A 114 -6.22 4.47 -14.55
CA LEU A 114 -6.45 3.03 -14.38
C LEU A 114 -7.79 2.77 -13.68
N PRO A 115 -8.92 2.96 -14.37
CA PRO A 115 -10.26 2.81 -13.78
C PRO A 115 -10.57 1.37 -13.32
N GLY A 116 -9.80 0.38 -13.79
CA GLY A 116 -9.88 -1.01 -13.33
C GLY A 116 -9.12 -1.31 -12.03
N ALA A 117 -8.25 -0.39 -11.59
CA ALA A 117 -7.58 -0.47 -10.29
C ALA A 117 -8.43 0.18 -9.19
N GLN A 118 -8.21 -0.21 -7.95
CA GLN A 118 -8.74 0.52 -6.80
C GLN A 118 -7.79 1.66 -6.43
N ALA A 119 -8.35 2.84 -6.15
CA ALA A 119 -7.57 4.01 -5.75
C ALA A 119 -7.75 4.28 -4.25
N GLY A 120 -6.68 4.61 -3.53
CA GLY A 120 -6.71 4.77 -2.09
C GLY A 120 -6.04 6.02 -1.55
N LEU A 121 -6.68 6.63 -0.55
CA LEU A 121 -6.15 7.78 0.16
C LEU A 121 -5.49 7.35 1.47
N ILE A 122 -4.17 7.55 1.57
CA ILE A 122 -3.40 7.32 2.80
C ILE A 122 -3.42 8.59 3.64
N TYR A 123 -3.55 8.46 4.97
CA TYR A 123 -3.39 9.58 5.88
C TYR A 123 -2.87 9.16 7.27
N SER A 124 -2.09 10.06 7.90
CA SER A 124 -1.51 9.85 9.23
C SER A 124 -1.80 10.99 10.20
N GLY A 125 -2.12 12.19 9.68
CA GLY A 125 -2.39 13.39 10.45
C GLY A 125 -3.87 13.57 10.80
N GLU A 126 -4.19 14.68 11.48
CA GLU A 126 -5.57 15.13 11.65
C GLU A 126 -6.10 15.62 10.30
N THR A 127 -6.95 14.82 9.69
CA THR A 127 -7.70 15.19 8.50
C THR A 127 -9.13 15.42 8.95
N GLY A 128 -9.61 16.66 8.90
CA GLY A 128 -10.90 17.02 9.47
C GLY A 128 -12.08 16.15 8.99
N ASP A 129 -12.08 15.79 7.70
CA ASP A 129 -13.05 14.86 7.10
C ASP A 129 -12.36 13.96 6.08
N PRO A 130 -11.73 12.86 6.52
CA PRO A 130 -11.03 11.95 5.61
C PRO A 130 -11.97 11.22 4.64
N VAL A 131 -13.19 10.93 5.06
CA VAL A 131 -14.20 10.27 4.21
C VAL A 131 -14.68 11.21 3.11
N GLY A 132 -14.99 12.46 3.45
CA GLY A 132 -15.35 13.49 2.47
C GLY A 132 -14.24 13.78 1.47
N LEU A 133 -12.98 13.83 1.95
CA LEU A 133 -11.82 14.00 1.08
C LEU A 133 -11.63 12.81 0.13
N ALA A 134 -11.71 11.58 0.62
CA ALA A 134 -11.61 10.38 -0.20
C ALA A 134 -12.69 10.32 -1.28
N ARG A 135 -13.94 10.67 -0.93
CA ARG A 135 -15.04 10.77 -1.90
C ARG A 135 -14.79 11.83 -2.98
N SER A 136 -14.25 12.99 -2.58
CA SER A 136 -14.00 14.10 -3.53
C SER A 136 -12.99 13.72 -4.63
N VAL A 137 -12.11 12.77 -4.37
CA VAL A 137 -11.11 12.24 -5.31
C VAL A 137 -11.49 10.87 -5.88
N GLN A 138 -12.72 10.41 -5.64
CA GLN A 138 -13.25 9.12 -6.11
C GLN A 138 -12.39 7.92 -5.66
N ALA A 139 -11.82 7.99 -4.45
CA ALA A 139 -11.14 6.86 -3.85
C ALA A 139 -12.12 5.71 -3.59
N ASP A 140 -11.60 4.48 -3.60
CA ASP A 140 -12.32 3.25 -3.25
C ASP A 140 -11.98 2.79 -1.83
N VAL A 141 -10.84 3.25 -1.29
CA VAL A 141 -10.33 2.84 0.02
C VAL A 141 -9.67 4.01 0.73
N ILE A 142 -9.82 4.04 2.07
CA ILE A 142 -9.03 4.89 2.95
C ILE A 142 -8.01 4.03 3.71
N LEU A 143 -6.78 4.55 3.83
CA LEU A 143 -5.68 3.88 4.51
C LEU A 143 -5.18 4.75 5.69
N PRO A 144 -5.90 4.75 6.82
CA PRO A 144 -5.50 5.50 8.01
C PRO A 144 -4.29 4.88 8.69
N ARG A 145 -3.41 5.71 9.29
CA ARG A 145 -2.51 5.21 10.33
C ARG A 145 -3.36 4.65 11.49
N TRP A 146 -2.93 3.55 12.11
CA TRP A 146 -3.72 2.81 13.09
C TRP A 146 -4.31 3.66 14.23
N ASP A 147 -3.55 4.64 14.72
CA ASP A 147 -4.00 5.56 15.77
C ASP A 147 -5.12 6.56 15.32
N ARG A 148 -5.49 6.53 14.06
CA ARG A 148 -6.59 7.33 13.47
C ARG A 148 -7.86 6.53 13.20
N VAL A 149 -7.83 5.23 13.53
CA VAL A 149 -8.99 4.36 13.34
C VAL A 149 -9.91 4.43 14.56
N SER A 150 -11.19 4.61 14.32
CA SER A 150 -12.24 4.49 15.31
C SER A 150 -13.46 3.82 14.68
N ARG A 151 -14.35 3.30 15.51
CA ARG A 151 -15.63 2.73 15.04
C ARG A 151 -16.41 3.74 14.17
N GLU A 152 -16.43 4.99 14.57
CA GLU A 152 -17.12 6.05 13.84
C GLU A 152 -16.53 6.25 12.44
N VAL A 153 -15.20 6.29 12.30
CA VAL A 153 -14.52 6.40 11.00
C VAL A 153 -14.84 5.20 10.10
N VAL A 154 -14.83 3.97 10.65
CA VAL A 154 -15.15 2.76 9.89
C VAL A 154 -16.60 2.79 9.42
N GLU A 155 -17.56 3.11 10.29
CA GLU A 155 -18.97 3.19 9.95
C GLU A 155 -19.26 4.28 8.91
N GLN A 156 -18.63 5.45 9.03
CA GLN A 156 -18.75 6.54 8.05
C GLN A 156 -18.18 6.15 6.68
N ALA A 157 -17.01 5.52 6.67
CA ALA A 157 -16.36 5.05 5.44
C ALA A 157 -17.23 4.00 4.72
N HIS A 158 -17.71 2.98 5.46
CA HIS A 158 -18.60 1.96 4.92
C HIS A 158 -19.92 2.56 4.44
N GLY A 159 -20.50 3.52 5.18
CA GLY A 159 -21.70 4.26 4.77
C GLY A 159 -21.50 5.07 3.48
N ALA A 160 -20.26 5.41 3.16
CA ALA A 160 -19.86 6.09 1.92
C ALA A 160 -19.42 5.12 0.81
N GLY A 161 -19.42 3.81 1.05
CA GLY A 161 -18.97 2.77 0.11
C GLY A 161 -17.45 2.64 -0.01
N LEU A 162 -16.69 3.14 0.98
CA LEU A 162 -15.23 3.05 1.03
C LEU A 162 -14.78 1.87 1.87
N LEU A 163 -13.73 1.18 1.43
CA LEU A 163 -13.00 0.22 2.26
C LEU A 163 -12.11 0.95 3.27
N VAL A 164 -11.79 0.27 4.38
CA VAL A 164 -10.88 0.77 5.43
C VAL A 164 -9.75 -0.21 5.65
N VAL A 165 -8.51 0.20 5.35
CA VAL A 165 -7.31 -0.64 5.44
C VAL A 165 -6.22 0.11 6.22
N PRO A 166 -6.21 0.03 7.56
CA PRO A 166 -5.21 0.71 8.38
C PRO A 166 -3.80 0.14 8.26
N TRP A 167 -2.80 0.96 8.65
CA TRP A 167 -1.37 0.64 8.68
C TRP A 167 -0.69 1.25 9.92
N THR A 168 0.36 0.67 10.52
CA THR A 168 0.84 -0.69 10.38
C THR A 168 0.52 -1.44 11.67
N LEU A 169 -0.09 -2.61 11.57
CA LEU A 169 -0.53 -3.42 12.71
C LEU A 169 0.38 -4.65 12.86
N ASN A 170 1.12 -4.71 13.97
CA ASN A 170 2.08 -5.79 14.23
C ASN A 170 1.81 -6.55 15.52
N THR A 171 0.91 -6.05 16.38
CA THR A 171 0.57 -6.71 17.64
C THR A 171 -0.73 -7.50 17.53
N GLU A 172 -0.83 -8.57 18.32
CA GLU A 172 -2.04 -9.39 18.39
C GLU A 172 -3.27 -8.56 18.84
N ASP A 173 -3.06 -7.66 19.80
CA ASP A 173 -4.13 -6.81 20.34
C ASP A 173 -4.66 -5.83 19.29
N ASP A 174 -3.78 -5.15 18.54
CA ASP A 174 -4.19 -4.24 17.47
C ASP A 174 -4.95 -4.97 16.37
N ILE A 175 -4.46 -6.15 15.95
CA ILE A 175 -5.08 -6.96 14.90
C ILE A 175 -6.47 -7.46 15.34
N LYS A 176 -6.61 -7.90 16.59
CA LYS A 176 -7.90 -8.31 17.14
C LYS A 176 -8.87 -7.12 17.27
N GLU A 177 -8.35 -5.96 17.64
CA GLU A 177 -9.18 -4.75 17.72
C GLU A 177 -9.63 -4.29 16.33
N ALA A 178 -8.73 -4.28 15.33
CA ALA A 178 -9.07 -3.98 13.94
C ALA A 178 -10.19 -4.90 13.42
N ALA A 179 -10.09 -6.20 13.71
CA ALA A 179 -11.14 -7.18 13.37
C ALA A 179 -12.47 -6.87 14.08
N ARG A 180 -12.45 -6.43 15.35
CA ARG A 180 -13.66 -6.02 16.10
C ARG A 180 -14.28 -4.74 15.58
N LEU A 181 -13.46 -3.81 15.08
CA LEU A 181 -13.93 -2.59 14.45
C LEU A 181 -14.54 -2.84 13.07
N GLY A 182 -14.21 -3.97 12.44
CA GLY A 182 -14.76 -4.37 11.16
C GLY A 182 -14.04 -3.75 9.97
N VAL A 183 -12.73 -3.48 10.08
CA VAL A 183 -11.91 -3.03 8.93
C VAL A 183 -11.84 -4.13 7.86
N ASP A 184 -11.63 -3.73 6.61
CA ASP A 184 -11.68 -4.65 5.46
C ASP A 184 -10.35 -5.38 5.22
N GLY A 185 -9.27 -4.86 5.79
CA GLY A 185 -7.92 -5.42 5.76
C GLY A 185 -6.99 -4.55 6.60
N PHE A 186 -5.71 -4.87 6.63
CA PHE A 186 -4.68 -4.05 7.27
C PHE A 186 -3.29 -4.37 6.71
N ALA A 187 -2.35 -3.42 6.83
CA ALA A 187 -0.94 -3.64 6.55
C ALA A 187 -0.21 -4.14 7.81
N SER A 188 0.72 -5.09 7.63
CA SER A 188 1.56 -5.64 8.70
C SER A 188 2.94 -5.98 8.15
N ASP A 189 3.99 -5.78 8.97
CA ASP A 189 5.36 -6.17 8.65
C ASP A 189 5.59 -7.69 8.74
N ASP A 190 4.75 -8.41 9.53
CA ASP A 190 4.74 -9.89 9.62
C ASP A 190 3.35 -10.46 9.30
N PRO A 191 3.02 -10.64 8.01
CA PRO A 191 1.72 -11.16 7.61
C PRO A 191 1.47 -12.60 8.06
N CYS A 192 2.53 -13.39 8.31
CA CYS A 192 2.37 -14.74 8.83
C CYS A 192 1.96 -14.76 10.32
N ALA A 193 2.52 -13.87 11.14
CA ALA A 193 2.07 -13.66 12.51
C ALA A 193 0.64 -13.13 12.53
N ALA A 194 0.34 -12.14 11.68
CA ALA A 194 -0.98 -11.56 11.58
C ALA A 194 -2.08 -12.60 11.28
N ARG A 195 -1.85 -13.51 10.34
CA ARG A 195 -2.76 -14.62 10.06
C ARG A 195 -2.97 -15.55 11.26
N ARG A 196 -1.91 -15.86 12.02
CA ARG A 196 -2.03 -16.67 13.26
C ARG A 196 -2.91 -15.97 14.29
N TYR A 197 -2.76 -14.68 14.49
CA TYR A 197 -3.55 -13.90 15.45
C TYR A 197 -5.04 -13.86 15.08
N LEU A 198 -5.36 -13.71 13.78
CA LEU A 198 -6.74 -13.79 13.31
C LEU A 198 -7.36 -15.18 13.52
N GLN A 199 -6.60 -16.25 13.30
CA GLN A 199 -7.08 -17.63 13.42
C GLN A 199 -7.25 -18.06 14.89
N GLY A 200 -6.33 -17.64 15.79
CA GLY A 200 -6.40 -17.91 17.22
C GLY A 200 -7.62 -17.28 17.90
N GLY A 201 -8.13 -16.16 17.40
CA GLY A 201 -9.37 -15.55 17.88
C GLY A 201 -10.66 -16.28 17.48
N ALA A 202 -10.61 -17.17 16.50
CA ALA A 202 -11.76 -17.98 16.09
C ALA A 202 -12.01 -19.22 16.98
N ALA A 203 -11.04 -19.58 17.84
CA ALA A 203 -11.14 -20.78 18.71
C ALA A 203 -11.95 -20.56 19.99
N GLU A 204 -12.33 -19.34 20.35
CA GLU A 204 -13.10 -19.01 21.55
C GLU A 204 -14.57 -18.65 21.30
N ARG A 205 -15.26 -19.37 20.41
CA ARG A 205 -16.73 -19.40 20.46
C ARG A 205 -17.14 -20.49 21.47
N PRO A 206 -17.68 -20.12 22.63
CA PRO A 206 -18.23 -21.15 23.53
C PRO A 206 -19.33 -21.92 22.79
N ALA A 207 -19.22 -23.24 22.81
CA ALA A 207 -20.28 -24.11 22.34
C ALA A 207 -21.57 -23.71 23.05
N GLN A 208 -22.56 -23.22 22.31
CA GLN A 208 -23.91 -23.02 22.86
C GLN A 208 -24.40 -24.35 23.33
N ALA A 209 -24.54 -24.51 24.67
CA ALA A 209 -25.20 -25.63 25.30
C ALA A 209 -26.64 -25.69 24.79
N ARG A 210 -27.01 -26.85 24.28
CA ARG A 210 -28.40 -27.22 23.97
C ARG A 210 -29.18 -27.54 25.24
#